data_d6c2571bb5aee7ffc3efa7702b052fd1
#
_entry.id   d6c2571bb5aee7ffc3efa7702b052fd1
#
_cell.length_a   1.000
_cell.length_b   1.000
_cell.length_c   1.000
_cell.angle_alpha   90.00
_cell.angle_beta   90.00
_cell.angle_gamma   90.00
#
_symmetry.space_group_name_H-M   'P 1'
#
loop_
_entity.id
_entity.type
_entity.pdbx_description
1 polymer ?
#
loop_
_entity_poly.entity_id
_entity_poly.type
_entity_poly.pdbx_seq_one_letter_code
_entity_poly.pdbx_strand_id
1 'polypeptide(L)'
;MAAGCFEAIVHDLRILLRRAADRPEPPSAASLDGRPIQSTPESGARAGYDGHKRRKGSKVHAAVDTLGHLLALRVTAAGEQDREQVAELARAVQDATGQTVSLAYVDQGYTGDQPAADAASHGIALEVVKHTEAKKGFVLLPRRWVVERSFAWLARFRRLARDYERLTQTLAGWHWLAFLTLLLPRLGLNSA
;
A
#
# COMPACT_ATOMS: atom_id res chain seq x y z
N MET A 1 -13.60 16.05 7.07
CA MET A 1 -12.57 15.39 7.91
C MET A 1 -11.25 15.57 7.19
N ALA A 2 -10.26 16.20 7.79
CA ALA A 2 -8.94 16.29 7.18
C ALA A 2 -8.32 14.88 7.17
N ALA A 3 -8.19 14.29 5.97
CA ALA A 3 -7.65 12.93 5.78
C ALA A 3 -6.24 12.78 6.40
N GLY A 4 -5.48 13.88 6.50
CA GLY A 4 -4.14 13.90 7.07
C GLY A 4 -4.01 13.55 8.55
N CYS A 5 -5.07 13.63 9.33
CA CYS A 5 -4.99 13.30 10.76
C CYS A 5 -4.70 11.80 10.99
N PHE A 6 -5.45 10.90 10.34
CA PHE A 6 -5.21 9.47 10.49
C PHE A 6 -3.87 9.03 9.91
N GLU A 7 -3.47 9.64 8.80
CA GLU A 7 -2.16 9.43 8.20
C GLU A 7 -1.03 9.79 9.16
N ALA A 8 -1.06 11.00 9.75
CA ALA A 8 -0.07 11.45 10.72
C ALA A 8 0.03 10.49 11.92
N ILE A 9 -1.11 10.09 12.51
CA ILE A 9 -1.11 9.16 13.65
C ILE A 9 -0.53 7.78 13.25
N VAL A 10 -0.84 7.27 12.06
CA VAL A 10 -0.28 6.01 11.57
C VAL A 10 1.24 6.11 11.40
N HIS A 11 1.74 7.26 10.93
CA HIS A 11 3.19 7.49 10.84
C HIS A 11 3.87 7.53 12.22
N ASP A 12 3.27 8.19 13.21
CA ASP A 12 3.79 8.21 14.58
C ASP A 12 3.78 6.79 15.19
N LEU A 13 2.69 6.06 15.03
CA LEU A 13 2.60 4.67 15.50
C LEU A 13 3.64 3.78 14.83
N ARG A 14 3.89 3.96 13.54
CA ARG A 14 4.94 3.22 12.82
C ARG A 14 6.29 3.44 13.49
N ILE A 15 6.67 4.68 13.81
CA ILE A 15 7.93 5.00 14.46
C ILE A 15 8.06 4.24 15.79
N LEU A 16 7.04 4.33 16.63
CA LEU A 16 7.02 3.66 17.94
C LEU A 16 7.12 2.13 17.80
N LEU A 17 6.36 1.53 16.87
CA LEU A 17 6.37 0.09 16.65
C LEU A 17 7.68 -0.41 16.04
N ARG A 18 8.33 0.40 15.20
CA ARG A 18 9.66 0.06 14.68
C ARG A 18 10.71 0.07 15.76
N ARG A 19 10.69 1.08 16.65
CA ARG A 19 11.55 1.12 17.84
C ARG A 19 11.34 -0.10 18.74
N ALA A 20 10.08 -0.44 19.03
CA ALA A 20 9.74 -1.63 19.83
C ALA A 20 10.18 -2.96 19.19
N ALA A 21 10.41 -2.98 17.88
CA ALA A 21 10.92 -4.13 17.13
C ALA A 21 12.43 -4.07 16.87
N ASP A 22 13.19 -3.21 17.55
CA ASP A 22 14.64 -2.98 17.33
C ASP A 22 14.97 -2.68 15.86
N ARG A 23 14.14 -1.89 15.20
CA ARG A 23 14.35 -1.45 13.83
C ARG A 23 14.57 0.07 13.77
N PRO A 24 15.40 0.55 12.83
CA PRO A 24 15.53 1.97 12.56
C PRO A 24 14.16 2.60 12.33
N GLU A 25 13.90 3.78 12.89
CA GLU A 25 12.61 4.47 12.78
C GLU A 25 12.21 4.72 11.33
N PRO A 26 13.07 5.33 10.50
CA PRO A 26 12.80 5.40 9.08
C PRO A 26 13.14 4.05 8.42
N PRO A 27 12.24 3.51 7.58
CA PRO A 27 12.54 2.31 6.82
C PRO A 27 13.47 2.63 5.65
N SER A 28 14.36 1.69 5.32
CA SER A 28 15.21 1.76 4.12
C SER A 28 14.63 1.02 2.92
N ALA A 29 13.59 0.21 3.13
CA ALA A 29 12.93 -0.55 2.08
C ALA A 29 11.41 -0.55 2.23
N ALA A 30 10.71 -0.63 1.10
CA ALA A 30 9.25 -0.70 1.00
C ALA A 30 8.82 -1.89 0.14
N SER A 31 7.53 -2.25 0.21
CA SER A 31 6.86 -3.15 -0.74
C SER A 31 5.65 -2.42 -1.30
N LEU A 32 5.51 -2.42 -2.62
CA LEU A 32 4.41 -1.76 -3.34
C LEU A 32 3.52 -2.81 -3.99
N ASP A 33 2.22 -2.57 -3.95
CA ASP A 33 1.24 -3.40 -4.66
C ASP A 33 -0.07 -2.63 -4.88
N GLY A 34 -0.90 -3.08 -5.83
CA GLY A 34 -2.20 -2.53 -6.14
C GLY A 34 -3.33 -3.55 -5.97
N ARG A 35 -4.40 -3.16 -5.28
CA ARG A 35 -5.57 -4.01 -5.09
C ARG A 35 -6.84 -3.35 -5.63
N PRO A 36 -7.55 -3.96 -6.60
CA PRO A 36 -8.86 -3.47 -7.02
C PRO A 36 -9.93 -3.78 -5.95
N ILE A 37 -10.80 -2.80 -5.70
CA ILE A 37 -11.98 -2.92 -4.83
C ILE A 37 -13.20 -2.64 -5.69
N GLN A 38 -14.16 -3.56 -5.68
CA GLN A 38 -15.41 -3.41 -6.42
C GLN A 38 -16.20 -2.21 -5.88
N SER A 39 -16.62 -1.31 -6.77
CA SER A 39 -17.45 -0.17 -6.41
C SER A 39 -18.92 -0.54 -6.32
N THR A 40 -19.64 0.28 -5.56
CA THR A 40 -21.09 0.38 -5.60
C THR A 40 -21.52 1.54 -6.51
N PRO A 41 -22.81 1.70 -6.84
CA PRO A 41 -23.26 2.81 -7.68
C PRO A 41 -22.90 4.20 -7.17
N GLU A 42 -22.73 4.37 -5.85
CA GLU A 42 -22.38 5.62 -5.19
C GLU A 42 -21.02 6.17 -5.62
N SER A 43 -20.11 5.30 -6.05
CA SER A 43 -18.79 5.71 -6.56
C SER A 43 -18.85 6.47 -7.88
N GLY A 44 -19.96 6.34 -8.61
CA GLY A 44 -20.27 7.13 -9.82
C GLY A 44 -19.22 7.00 -10.93
N ALA A 45 -18.94 8.14 -11.58
CA ALA A 45 -18.04 8.20 -12.74
C ALA A 45 -16.55 8.01 -12.39
N ARG A 46 -16.15 8.12 -11.12
CA ARG A 46 -14.76 7.91 -10.73
C ARG A 46 -14.33 6.44 -10.72
N ALA A 47 -15.30 5.51 -10.71
CA ALA A 47 -15.01 4.08 -10.78
C ALA A 47 -14.66 3.67 -12.21
N GLY A 48 -13.48 3.06 -12.39
CA GLY A 48 -13.03 2.50 -13.66
C GLY A 48 -13.34 1.01 -13.77
N TYR A 49 -13.10 0.44 -14.96
CA TYR A 49 -13.24 -0.99 -15.21
C TYR A 49 -11.87 -1.65 -15.34
N ASP A 50 -11.61 -2.62 -14.45
CA ASP A 50 -10.44 -3.50 -14.55
C ASP A 50 -10.78 -4.69 -15.47
N GLY A 51 -10.25 -4.67 -16.69
CA GLY A 51 -10.49 -5.72 -17.69
C GLY A 51 -9.90 -7.07 -17.31
N HIS A 52 -8.82 -7.10 -16.54
CA HIS A 52 -8.18 -8.33 -16.06
C HIS A 52 -9.00 -9.01 -14.96
N LYS A 53 -9.42 -8.25 -13.97
CA LYS A 53 -10.27 -8.75 -12.87
C LYS A 53 -11.77 -8.75 -13.21
N ARG A 54 -12.15 -8.20 -14.37
CA ARG A 54 -13.55 -8.05 -14.84
C ARG A 54 -14.46 -7.40 -13.81
N ARG A 55 -13.98 -6.29 -13.21
CA ARG A 55 -14.70 -5.58 -12.14
C ARG A 55 -14.66 -4.07 -12.38
N LYS A 56 -15.80 -3.43 -12.11
CA LYS A 56 -15.86 -1.97 -12.02
C LYS A 56 -15.56 -1.57 -10.58
N GLY A 57 -14.65 -0.61 -10.39
CA GLY A 57 -14.30 -0.17 -9.05
C GLY A 57 -13.16 0.83 -9.01
N SER A 58 -12.56 0.90 -7.85
CA SER A 58 -11.35 1.66 -7.57
C SER A 58 -10.18 0.72 -7.35
N LYS A 59 -8.97 1.20 -7.59
CA LYS A 59 -7.75 0.50 -7.25
C LYS A 59 -7.05 1.26 -6.13
N VAL A 60 -6.63 0.53 -5.11
CA VAL A 60 -5.87 1.04 -3.98
C VAL A 60 -4.44 0.60 -4.17
N HIS A 61 -3.55 1.55 -4.40
CA HIS A 61 -2.11 1.35 -4.45
C HIS A 61 -1.55 1.67 -3.09
N ALA A 62 -0.80 0.75 -2.51
CA ALA A 62 -0.22 0.91 -1.19
C ALA A 62 1.28 0.61 -1.20
N ALA A 63 2.01 1.39 -0.42
CA ALA A 63 3.38 1.13 -0.05
C ALA A 63 3.44 0.86 1.45
N VAL A 64 4.07 -0.24 1.84
CA VAL A 64 4.28 -0.61 3.24
C VAL A 64 5.76 -0.85 3.52
N ASP A 65 6.19 -0.66 4.77
CA ASP A 65 7.54 -1.02 5.19
C ASP A 65 7.71 -2.55 5.35
N THR A 66 8.89 -3.00 5.73
CA THR A 66 9.22 -4.42 5.91
C THR A 66 8.47 -5.10 7.07
N LEU A 67 7.82 -4.32 7.94
CA LEU A 67 6.95 -4.83 9.01
C LEU A 67 5.46 -4.83 8.61
N GLY A 68 5.14 -4.25 7.45
CA GLY A 68 3.77 -4.13 6.93
C GLY A 68 3.03 -2.88 7.43
N HIS A 69 3.76 -1.88 7.90
CA HIS A 69 3.18 -0.61 8.29
C HIS A 69 3.02 0.29 7.06
N LEU A 70 1.86 0.92 6.91
CA LEU A 70 1.56 1.77 5.77
C LEU A 70 2.47 2.99 5.72
N LEU A 71 3.08 3.22 4.56
CA LEU A 71 3.90 4.40 4.25
C LEU A 71 3.16 5.40 3.38
N ALA A 72 2.54 4.90 2.31
CA ALA A 72 1.81 5.71 1.35
C ALA A 72 0.62 4.94 0.79
N LEU A 73 -0.41 5.68 0.38
CA LEU A 73 -1.61 5.12 -0.20
C LEU A 73 -2.17 6.08 -1.26
N ARG A 74 -2.55 5.51 -2.41
CA ARG A 74 -3.23 6.23 -3.50
C ARG A 74 -4.45 5.44 -3.95
N VAL A 75 -5.53 6.15 -4.26
CA VAL A 75 -6.75 5.56 -4.81
C VAL A 75 -6.99 6.10 -6.20
N THR A 76 -7.13 5.20 -7.17
CA THR A 76 -7.38 5.51 -8.58
C THR A 76 -8.61 4.77 -9.10
N ALA A 77 -8.97 5.02 -10.35
CA ALA A 77 -9.91 4.18 -11.07
C ALA A 77 -9.32 2.77 -11.27
N ALA A 78 -10.15 1.71 -11.22
CA ALA A 78 -9.64 0.34 -11.28
C ALA A 78 -8.95 -0.02 -12.60
N GLY A 79 -9.23 0.72 -13.68
CA GLY A 79 -8.58 0.52 -14.99
C GLY A 79 -7.16 1.07 -15.10
N GLU A 80 -6.73 1.91 -14.15
CA GLU A 80 -5.37 2.46 -14.17
C GLU A 80 -4.33 1.37 -13.84
N GLN A 81 -3.18 1.43 -14.50
CA GLN A 81 -2.13 0.44 -14.33
C GLN A 81 -1.28 0.76 -13.09
N ASP A 82 -0.85 -0.29 -12.38
CA ASP A 82 -0.03 -0.14 -11.16
C ASP A 82 1.30 0.57 -11.45
N ARG A 83 1.92 0.27 -12.59
CA ARG A 83 3.18 0.88 -13.02
C ARG A 83 3.09 2.40 -13.27
N GLU A 84 1.91 2.91 -13.63
CA GLU A 84 1.70 4.36 -13.85
C GLU A 84 1.62 5.15 -12.54
N GLN A 85 1.46 4.46 -11.41
CA GLN A 85 1.35 5.08 -10.10
C GLN A 85 2.68 5.13 -9.33
N VAL A 86 3.76 4.61 -9.92
CA VAL A 86 5.06 4.47 -9.26
C VAL A 86 5.64 5.81 -8.84
N ALA A 87 5.65 6.81 -9.72
CA ALA A 87 6.21 8.13 -9.41
C ALA A 87 5.54 8.77 -8.18
N GLU A 88 4.21 8.77 -8.16
CA GLU A 88 3.44 9.37 -7.07
C GLU A 88 3.58 8.59 -5.76
N LEU A 89 3.59 7.24 -5.82
CA LEU A 89 3.84 6.43 -4.64
C LEU A 89 5.25 6.59 -4.10
N ALA A 90 6.26 6.61 -4.98
CA ALA A 90 7.65 6.82 -4.60
C ALA A 90 7.84 8.18 -3.91
N ARG A 91 7.28 9.24 -4.50
CA ARG A 91 7.29 10.58 -3.90
C ARG A 91 6.65 10.54 -2.50
N ALA A 92 5.44 10.00 -2.37
CA ALA A 92 4.73 9.94 -1.10
C ALA A 92 5.46 9.09 -0.04
N VAL A 93 6.12 8.00 -0.45
CA VAL A 93 6.97 7.18 0.43
C VAL A 93 8.14 8.00 0.96
N GLN A 94 8.81 8.76 0.09
CA GLN A 94 9.95 9.59 0.49
C GLN A 94 9.53 10.74 1.40
N ASP A 95 8.40 11.39 1.12
CA ASP A 95 7.82 12.41 1.98
C ASP A 95 7.53 11.86 3.39
N ALA A 96 6.96 10.64 3.47
CA ALA A 96 6.61 9.98 4.74
C ALA A 96 7.79 9.41 5.52
N THR A 97 8.96 9.25 4.88
CA THR A 97 10.11 8.57 5.48
C THR A 97 11.36 9.44 5.59
N GLY A 98 11.29 10.71 5.18
CA GLY A 98 12.45 11.60 5.18
C GLY A 98 13.54 11.17 4.20
N GLN A 99 13.16 10.70 3.02
CA GLN A 99 14.06 10.31 1.92
C GLN A 99 14.97 9.11 2.26
N THR A 100 14.54 8.20 3.14
CA THR A 100 15.39 7.09 3.60
C THR A 100 15.19 5.78 2.85
N VAL A 101 14.07 5.63 2.11
CA VAL A 101 13.79 4.43 1.34
C VAL A 101 14.63 4.42 0.07
N SER A 102 15.52 3.44 -0.07
CA SER A 102 16.38 3.27 -1.25
C SER A 102 15.96 2.07 -2.13
N LEU A 103 15.06 1.21 -1.64
CA LEU A 103 14.66 -0.03 -2.31
C LEU A 103 13.16 -0.26 -2.17
N ALA A 104 12.50 -0.67 -3.27
CA ALA A 104 11.10 -1.09 -3.23
C ALA A 104 10.90 -2.43 -3.96
N TYR A 105 10.26 -3.37 -3.28
CA TYR A 105 9.87 -4.68 -3.81
C TYR A 105 8.51 -4.58 -4.50
N VAL A 106 8.45 -5.03 -5.75
CA VAL A 106 7.25 -4.96 -6.60
C VAL A 106 7.01 -6.28 -7.34
N ASP A 107 5.81 -6.46 -7.90
CA ASP A 107 5.52 -7.62 -8.74
C ASP A 107 5.89 -7.38 -10.22
N GLN A 108 5.62 -8.39 -11.07
CA GLN A 108 5.89 -8.32 -12.50
C GLN A 108 5.06 -7.26 -13.23
N GLY A 109 3.95 -6.80 -12.66
CA GLY A 109 3.12 -5.71 -13.21
C GLY A 109 3.84 -4.36 -13.25
N TYR A 110 4.92 -4.22 -12.48
CA TYR A 110 5.76 -3.01 -12.43
C TYR A 110 7.01 -3.10 -13.33
N THR A 111 7.12 -4.14 -14.17
CA THR A 111 8.27 -4.29 -15.07
C THR A 111 8.24 -3.24 -16.18
N GLY A 112 9.40 -2.66 -16.48
CA GLY A 112 9.61 -1.71 -17.57
C GLY A 112 10.58 -0.60 -17.19
N ASP A 113 11.12 0.08 -18.20
CA ASP A 113 12.09 1.16 -18.01
C ASP A 113 11.45 2.39 -17.35
N GLN A 114 10.20 2.71 -17.73
CA GLN A 114 9.51 3.88 -17.20
C GLN A 114 9.25 3.77 -15.68
N PRO A 115 8.64 2.68 -15.14
CA PRO A 115 8.48 2.56 -13.69
C PRO A 115 9.81 2.59 -12.93
N ALA A 116 10.88 1.99 -13.50
CA ALA A 116 12.20 2.03 -12.90
C ALA A 116 12.77 3.46 -12.86
N ALA A 117 12.63 4.21 -13.94
CA ALA A 117 13.06 5.62 -14.02
C ALA A 117 12.23 6.50 -13.07
N ASP A 118 10.91 6.29 -13.00
CA ASP A 118 10.01 7.01 -12.10
C ASP A 118 10.40 6.82 -10.63
N ALA A 119 10.67 5.60 -10.20
CA ALA A 119 11.14 5.33 -8.85
C ALA A 119 12.55 5.91 -8.61
N ALA A 120 13.47 5.75 -9.57
CA ALA A 120 14.82 6.26 -9.47
C ALA A 120 14.89 7.78 -9.36
N SER A 121 13.95 8.52 -9.98
CA SER A 121 13.84 9.98 -9.84
C SER A 121 13.58 10.43 -8.40
N HIS A 122 13.07 9.52 -7.55
CA HIS A 122 12.88 9.70 -6.12
C HIS A 122 13.90 8.92 -5.26
N GLY A 123 15.02 8.45 -5.86
CA GLY A 123 16.08 7.74 -5.14
C GLY A 123 15.72 6.31 -4.75
N ILE A 124 14.68 5.71 -5.32
CA ILE A 124 14.22 4.35 -5.00
C ILE A 124 14.55 3.41 -6.17
N ALA A 125 15.29 2.32 -5.90
CA ALA A 125 15.47 1.23 -6.85
C ALA A 125 14.29 0.26 -6.78
N LEU A 126 13.73 -0.14 -7.92
CA LEU A 126 12.70 -1.19 -7.95
C LEU A 126 13.34 -2.57 -8.08
N GLU A 127 13.00 -3.49 -7.19
CA GLU A 127 13.33 -4.91 -7.27
C GLU A 127 12.07 -5.71 -7.63
N VAL A 128 12.01 -6.18 -8.87
CA VAL A 128 10.88 -7.01 -9.33
C VAL A 128 11.04 -8.43 -8.82
N VAL A 129 10.19 -8.81 -7.89
CA VAL A 129 10.16 -10.18 -7.34
C VAL A 129 9.42 -11.09 -8.30
N LYS A 130 10.16 -11.93 -9.04
CA LYS A 130 9.60 -12.89 -9.99
C LYS A 130 9.03 -14.11 -9.25
N HIS A 131 7.88 -14.60 -9.70
CA HIS A 131 7.45 -15.95 -9.35
C HIS A 131 8.45 -16.93 -9.94
N THR A 132 9.22 -17.63 -9.12
CA THR A 132 9.99 -18.78 -9.56
C THR A 132 9.01 -19.85 -10.05
N GLU A 133 9.28 -20.40 -11.24
CA GLU A 133 8.40 -21.25 -12.03
C GLU A 133 7.66 -22.32 -11.22
N ALA A 134 6.37 -22.48 -11.58
CA ALA A 134 5.56 -23.69 -11.51
C ALA A 134 5.64 -24.56 -10.24
N LYS A 135 5.53 -23.97 -9.06
CA LYS A 135 5.06 -24.76 -7.91
C LYS A 135 3.53 -24.62 -7.82
N LYS A 136 2.81 -25.73 -8.01
CA LYS A 136 1.39 -25.82 -7.68
C LYS A 136 1.23 -25.57 -6.18
N GLY A 137 0.57 -24.45 -5.80
CA GLY A 137 0.31 -24.10 -4.42
C GLY A 137 0.71 -22.66 -4.05
N PHE A 138 0.45 -22.29 -2.81
CA PHE A 138 0.83 -20.98 -2.28
C PHE A 138 2.36 -20.90 -2.10
N VAL A 139 3.00 -19.99 -2.80
CA VAL A 139 4.44 -19.71 -2.65
C VAL A 139 4.59 -18.37 -1.96
N LEU A 140 5.17 -18.37 -0.77
CA LEU A 140 5.52 -17.16 -0.04
C LEU A 140 6.71 -16.50 -0.75
N LEU A 141 6.45 -15.38 -1.43
CA LEU A 141 7.51 -14.59 -2.06
C LEU A 141 8.25 -13.79 -0.98
N PRO A 142 9.58 -14.00 -0.80
CA PRO A 142 10.34 -13.26 0.18
C PRO A 142 10.13 -11.75 0.01
N ARG A 143 9.93 -11.05 1.13
CA ARG A 143 9.83 -9.58 1.22
C ARG A 143 8.56 -8.95 0.63
N ARG A 144 7.97 -9.47 -0.47
CA ARG A 144 6.77 -8.91 -1.08
C ARG A 144 5.47 -9.33 -0.37
N TRP A 145 5.41 -10.52 0.23
CA TRP A 145 4.23 -11.01 0.95
C TRP A 145 3.69 -10.04 2.01
N VAL A 146 4.52 -9.10 2.45
CA VAL A 146 4.18 -8.14 3.50
C VAL A 146 3.06 -7.20 3.07
N VAL A 147 3.08 -6.69 1.84
CA VAL A 147 1.99 -5.84 1.32
C VAL A 147 0.72 -6.64 1.06
N GLU A 148 0.85 -7.90 0.59
CA GLU A 148 -0.28 -8.81 0.42
C GLU A 148 -0.97 -9.11 1.76
N ARG A 149 -0.18 -9.37 2.81
CA ARG A 149 -0.66 -9.53 4.18
C ARG A 149 -1.40 -8.27 4.67
N SER A 150 -0.87 -7.11 4.38
CA SER A 150 -1.50 -5.83 4.76
C SER A 150 -2.87 -5.68 4.09
N PHE A 151 -2.99 -6.02 2.81
CA PHE A 151 -4.28 -6.06 2.13
C PHE A 151 -5.22 -7.13 2.70
N ALA A 152 -4.71 -8.30 3.12
CA ALA A 152 -5.51 -9.32 3.77
C ALA A 152 -6.07 -8.83 5.12
N TRP A 153 -5.30 -8.08 5.89
CA TRP A 153 -5.79 -7.44 7.12
C TRP A 153 -6.88 -6.43 6.83
N LEU A 154 -6.71 -5.57 5.83
CA LEU A 154 -7.69 -4.57 5.41
C LEU A 154 -9.01 -5.21 4.93
N ALA A 155 -8.94 -6.40 4.30
CA ALA A 155 -10.13 -7.11 3.84
C ALA A 155 -11.05 -7.57 4.99
N ARG A 156 -10.58 -7.58 6.23
CA ARG A 156 -11.38 -7.91 7.42
C ARG A 156 -12.31 -6.76 7.84
N PHE A 157 -12.06 -5.54 7.36
CA PHE A 157 -12.91 -4.40 7.61
C PHE A 157 -14.05 -4.37 6.59
N ARG A 158 -15.29 -4.56 7.05
CA ARG A 158 -16.48 -4.60 6.17
C ARG A 158 -16.59 -3.37 5.27
N ARG A 159 -16.21 -2.20 5.78
CA ARG A 159 -16.25 -0.93 5.02
C ARG A 159 -15.26 -0.90 3.85
N LEU A 160 -14.20 -1.71 3.89
CA LEU A 160 -13.19 -1.84 2.85
C LEU A 160 -13.37 -3.07 1.94
N ALA A 161 -14.43 -3.86 2.16
CA ALA A 161 -14.77 -5.00 1.30
C ALA A 161 -15.28 -4.55 -0.07
N ARG A 162 -15.93 -3.38 -0.12
CA ARG A 162 -16.37 -2.69 -1.34
C ARG A 162 -16.14 -1.19 -1.20
N ASP A 163 -16.07 -0.51 -2.34
CA ASP A 163 -15.97 0.93 -2.38
C ASP A 163 -17.38 1.56 -2.42
N TYR A 164 -17.79 2.13 -1.29
CA TYR A 164 -19.06 2.85 -1.10
C TYR A 164 -18.89 4.37 -1.18
N GLU A 165 -17.67 4.84 -1.45
CA GLU A 165 -17.35 6.25 -1.27
C GLU A 165 -17.52 7.04 -2.57
N ARG A 166 -17.96 8.28 -2.44
CA ARG A 166 -18.06 9.21 -3.59
C ARG A 166 -16.70 9.85 -3.91
N LEU A 167 -15.84 10.00 -2.91
CA LEU A 167 -14.55 10.67 -3.03
C LEU A 167 -13.41 9.67 -2.74
N THR A 168 -12.34 9.75 -3.54
CA THR A 168 -11.13 8.95 -3.34
C THR A 168 -10.47 9.21 -2.00
N GLN A 169 -10.50 10.48 -1.54
CA GLN A 169 -9.95 10.87 -0.24
C GLN A 169 -10.69 10.21 0.93
N THR A 170 -12.00 9.99 0.80
CA THR A 170 -12.77 9.29 1.84
C THR A 170 -12.38 7.83 1.90
N LEU A 171 -12.24 7.16 0.74
CA LEU A 171 -11.79 5.78 0.68
C LEU A 171 -10.35 5.64 1.23
N ALA A 172 -9.45 6.56 0.89
CA ALA A 172 -8.10 6.61 1.45
C ALA A 172 -8.14 6.79 2.98
N GLY A 173 -8.96 7.71 3.48
CA GLY A 173 -9.14 7.94 4.91
C GLY A 173 -9.60 6.70 5.69
N TRP A 174 -10.50 5.87 5.09
CA TRP A 174 -10.90 4.59 5.68
C TRP A 174 -9.76 3.59 5.76
N HIS A 175 -8.85 3.57 4.78
CA HIS A 175 -7.67 2.72 4.84
C HIS A 175 -6.71 3.18 5.94
N TRP A 176 -6.44 4.47 6.07
CA TRP A 176 -5.63 5.02 7.16
C TRP A 176 -6.24 4.70 8.53
N LEU A 177 -7.55 4.89 8.70
CA LEU A 177 -8.26 4.53 9.93
C LEU A 177 -8.17 3.02 10.24
N ALA A 178 -8.29 2.16 9.23
CA ALA A 178 -8.15 0.73 9.41
C ALA A 178 -6.72 0.35 9.85
N PHE A 179 -5.69 0.96 9.26
CA PHE A 179 -4.31 0.77 9.74
C PHE A 179 -4.12 1.27 11.17
N LEU A 180 -4.68 2.41 11.52
CA LEU A 180 -4.67 2.92 12.89
C LEU A 180 -5.23 1.88 13.87
N THR A 181 -6.40 1.30 13.57
CA THR A 181 -7.02 0.28 14.44
C THR A 181 -6.25 -1.04 14.48
N LEU A 182 -5.45 -1.36 13.45
CA LEU A 182 -4.57 -2.53 13.44
C LEU A 182 -3.27 -2.32 14.23
N LEU A 183 -2.76 -1.09 14.26
CA LEU A 183 -1.47 -0.78 14.88
C LEU A 183 -1.58 -0.45 16.37
N LEU A 184 -2.63 0.26 16.79
CA LEU A 184 -2.85 0.66 18.19
C LEU A 184 -2.72 -0.48 19.21
N PRO A 185 -3.37 -1.65 19.01
CA PRO A 185 -3.28 -2.74 19.99
C PRO A 185 -1.86 -3.32 20.13
N ARG A 186 -1.01 -3.13 19.12
CA ARG A 186 0.36 -3.64 19.16
C ARG A 186 1.28 -2.88 20.10
N LEU A 187 0.93 -1.64 20.45
CA LEU A 187 1.65 -0.88 21.47
C LEU A 187 1.37 -1.39 22.89
N GLY A 188 0.17 -1.92 23.15
CA GLY A 188 -0.24 -2.43 24.46
C GLY A 188 0.18 -3.88 24.75
N LEU A 189 0.56 -4.65 23.75
CA LEU A 189 0.93 -6.06 23.91
C LEU A 189 2.33 -6.29 24.48
N ASN A 190 3.15 -5.22 24.59
CA ASN A 190 4.49 -5.29 25.18
C ASN A 190 4.53 -4.91 26.66
N SER A 191 3.38 -4.76 27.32
CA SER A 191 3.25 -4.37 28.73
C SER A 191 2.70 -5.47 29.64
N ALA A 192 2.90 -6.73 29.27
CA ALA A 192 2.59 -7.88 30.12
C ALA A 192 3.81 -8.79 30.29
#